data_7b8544a09f759fee6ddda37203fdae27
#
_entry.id   7b8544a09f759fee6ddda37203fdae27
#
_cell.length_a   1.000
_cell.length_b   1.000
_cell.length_c   1.000
_cell.angle_alpha   90.00
_cell.angle_beta   90.00
_cell.angle_gamma   90.00
#
_symmetry.space_group_name_H-M   'P 1'
#
loop_
_entity.id
_entity.type
_entity.pdbx_description
1 polymer ?
#
loop_
_entity_poly.entity_id
_entity_poly.type
_entity_poly.pdbx_seq_one_letter_code
_entity_poly.pdbx_strand_id
1 'polypeptide(L)'
;GIKNGLPLNDPDAHFDKEHPWRDLDPRFYADITYDGLQVIQNTAKFTSEQKDKQIQYANLYTGGNYRDVKNESRTGYLLHKFTPLVVNGFDEGFRDYGDALTIQVSWMRLSDIYLMYAEAVANGYGGPSAKADGCSLTAVDAVNKIRERAGVDDVASKYAGSLDGFMSELRRERAVELAYEGHRFNDLRRWLLLTEYPYTIKTSQEFDRVELDKEDPTQSRVSNFREEVIVTRNFSEKHYWLPLKVSDVNIYPELYQNPGW
;
A
#
# COMPACT_ATOMS: atom_id res chain seq x y z
N GLY A 1 6.88 -0.17 5.51
CA GLY A 1 8.11 -0.54 6.22
C GLY A 1 9.11 0.59 6.24
N ILE A 2 10.20 0.37 6.95
CA ILE A 2 11.36 1.26 7.03
C ILE A 2 12.35 0.88 5.94
N LYS A 3 13.27 1.78 5.60
CA LYS A 3 14.33 1.57 4.62
C LYS A 3 15.23 0.37 4.97
N ASN A 4 15.41 0.06 6.25
CA ASN A 4 16.12 -1.15 6.72
C ASN A 4 15.35 -2.47 6.49
N GLY A 5 14.25 -2.45 5.75
CA GLY A 5 13.48 -3.62 5.36
C GLY A 5 12.52 -4.17 6.42
N LEU A 6 12.47 -3.59 7.62
CA LEU A 6 11.62 -4.07 8.71
C LEU A 6 10.19 -3.48 8.65
N PRO A 7 9.17 -4.17 9.17
CA PRO A 7 7.86 -3.60 9.39
C PRO A 7 7.89 -2.50 10.47
N LEU A 8 6.96 -1.52 10.38
CA LEU A 8 6.93 -0.36 11.29
C LEU A 8 6.79 -0.74 12.77
N ASN A 9 6.11 -1.84 13.05
CA ASN A 9 5.86 -2.33 14.40
C ASN A 9 6.97 -3.26 14.94
N ASP A 10 8.01 -3.53 14.14
CA ASP A 10 9.17 -4.29 14.61
C ASP A 10 10.02 -3.40 15.53
N PRO A 11 10.38 -3.86 16.74
CA PRO A 11 11.20 -3.07 17.67
C PRO A 11 12.54 -2.59 17.06
N ASP A 12 13.16 -3.42 16.22
CA ASP A 12 14.42 -3.08 15.57
C ASP A 12 14.27 -2.10 14.39
N ALA A 13 13.04 -1.78 14.01
CA ALA A 13 12.78 -0.77 12.99
C ALA A 13 13.10 0.64 13.48
N HIS A 14 13.03 0.89 14.78
CA HIS A 14 13.26 2.20 15.42
C HIS A 14 12.38 3.30 14.80
N PHE A 15 11.11 2.97 14.53
CA PHE A 15 10.16 3.90 13.91
C PHE A 15 9.96 5.14 14.80
N ASP A 16 10.23 6.32 14.23
CA ASP A 16 10.09 7.61 14.90
C ASP A 16 8.65 8.16 14.74
N LYS A 17 7.87 8.15 15.82
CA LYS A 17 6.49 8.64 15.81
C LYS A 17 6.37 10.17 15.77
N GLU A 18 7.43 10.90 16.09
CA GLU A 18 7.45 12.36 15.96
C GLU A 18 7.76 12.82 14.53
N HIS A 19 8.48 11.98 13.75
CA HIS A 19 8.81 12.20 12.35
C HIS A 19 8.42 10.96 11.52
N PRO A 20 7.13 10.66 11.40
CA PRO A 20 6.66 9.35 10.94
C PRO A 20 6.94 9.07 9.45
N TRP A 21 7.36 10.06 8.69
CA TRP A 21 7.69 9.91 7.27
C TRP A 21 9.19 9.87 7.00
N ARG A 22 10.02 9.90 8.04
CA ARG A 22 11.48 9.80 7.93
C ARG A 22 11.91 8.34 7.71
N ASP A 23 12.90 8.13 6.85
CA ASP A 23 13.56 6.84 6.63
C ASP A 23 12.62 5.67 6.30
N LEU A 24 11.49 5.93 5.67
CA LEU A 24 10.58 4.91 5.17
C LEU A 24 11.14 4.21 3.93
N ASP A 25 10.55 3.07 3.59
CA ASP A 25 10.77 2.37 2.33
C ASP A 25 10.63 3.38 1.16
N PRO A 26 11.62 3.48 0.25
CA PRO A 26 11.58 4.46 -0.85
C PRO A 26 10.31 4.41 -1.72
N ARG A 27 9.68 3.23 -1.82
CA ARG A 27 8.40 3.07 -2.54
C ARG A 27 7.25 3.82 -1.87
N PHE A 28 7.34 4.09 -0.57
CA PHE A 28 6.35 4.94 0.11
C PHE A 28 6.27 6.33 -0.53
N TYR A 29 7.40 6.95 -0.77
CA TYR A 29 7.44 8.30 -1.36
C TYR A 29 7.02 8.33 -2.84
N ALA A 30 7.16 7.21 -3.54
CA ALA A 30 6.72 7.07 -4.92
C ALA A 30 5.22 6.77 -5.07
N ASP A 31 4.63 6.10 -4.07
CA ASP A 31 3.29 5.54 -4.17
C ASP A 31 2.24 6.31 -3.33
N ILE A 32 2.68 7.07 -2.31
CA ILE A 32 1.81 7.65 -1.27
C ILE A 32 2.02 9.16 -1.15
N THR A 33 0.93 9.90 -1.16
CA THR A 33 0.91 11.30 -0.71
C THR A 33 0.69 11.31 0.80
N TYR A 34 1.62 11.94 1.52
CA TYR A 34 1.61 12.07 2.97
C TYR A 34 1.52 13.54 3.40
N ASP A 35 1.33 13.79 4.68
CA ASP A 35 1.14 15.13 5.21
C ASP A 35 2.31 16.07 4.90
N GLY A 36 1.98 17.28 4.45
CA GLY A 36 2.96 18.31 4.12
C GLY A 36 3.55 18.24 2.71
N LEU A 37 3.34 17.14 1.96
CA LEU A 37 3.80 17.08 0.58
C LEU A 37 3.15 18.18 -0.27
N GLN A 38 3.93 18.91 -1.04
CA GLN A 38 3.39 19.91 -1.95
C GLN A 38 2.73 19.24 -3.15
N VAL A 39 1.42 19.37 -3.25
CA VAL A 39 0.57 18.74 -4.28
C VAL A 39 0.08 19.71 -5.36
N ILE A 40 0.19 21.03 -5.13
CA ILE A 40 -0.10 22.07 -6.10
C ILE A 40 1.12 22.98 -6.20
N GLN A 41 1.65 23.14 -7.41
CA GLN A 41 2.83 23.97 -7.67
C GLN A 41 2.46 25.43 -7.97
N ASN A 42 1.38 25.64 -8.76
CA ASN A 42 0.96 26.96 -9.18
C ASN A 42 -0.11 27.55 -8.25
N THR A 43 0.31 28.47 -7.39
CA THR A 43 -0.57 29.16 -6.43
C THR A 43 -1.10 30.52 -6.94
N ALA A 44 -0.79 30.90 -8.16
CA ALA A 44 -1.13 32.24 -8.69
C ALA A 44 -2.65 32.51 -8.73
N LYS A 45 -3.45 31.47 -8.93
CA LYS A 45 -4.92 31.54 -9.01
C LYS A 45 -5.63 31.32 -7.66
N PHE A 46 -4.89 31.18 -6.56
CA PHE A 46 -5.48 30.94 -5.24
C PHE A 46 -6.26 32.13 -4.74
N THR A 47 -7.45 31.88 -4.20
CA THR A 47 -8.19 32.84 -3.39
C THR A 47 -7.49 33.09 -2.06
N SER A 48 -7.88 34.15 -1.33
CA SER A 48 -7.34 34.43 0.01
C SER A 48 -7.58 33.24 0.96
N GLU A 49 -8.78 32.64 0.96
CA GLU A 49 -9.10 31.48 1.78
C GLU A 49 -8.22 30.27 1.46
N GLN A 50 -7.94 30.02 0.18
CA GLN A 50 -7.07 28.90 -0.24
C GLN A 50 -5.62 29.12 0.20
N LYS A 51 -5.13 30.36 0.17
CA LYS A 51 -3.81 30.74 0.68
C LYS A 51 -3.73 30.56 2.20
N ASP A 52 -4.75 31.02 2.92
CA ASP A 52 -4.82 30.91 4.38
C ASP A 52 -4.84 29.44 4.81
N LYS A 53 -5.57 28.59 4.10
CA LYS A 53 -5.63 27.14 4.32
C LYS A 53 -4.41 26.39 3.81
N GLN A 54 -3.49 27.06 3.10
CA GLN A 54 -2.28 26.46 2.52
C GLN A 54 -2.58 25.17 1.72
N ILE A 55 -3.61 25.21 0.87
CA ILE A 55 -4.07 24.03 0.13
C ILE A 55 -3.06 23.45 -0.87
N GLN A 56 -1.96 24.13 -1.14
CA GLN A 56 -0.85 23.60 -1.94
C GLN A 56 -0.14 22.44 -1.27
N TYR A 57 -0.26 22.28 0.04
CA TYR A 57 0.28 21.17 0.80
C TYR A 57 -0.84 20.17 1.14
N ALA A 58 -0.53 18.88 1.09
CA ALA A 58 -1.43 17.83 1.53
C ALA A 58 -1.62 17.93 3.05
N ASN A 59 -2.65 18.65 3.50
CA ASN A 59 -2.96 18.85 4.93
C ASN A 59 -3.73 17.64 5.46
N LEU A 60 -3.00 16.56 5.75
CA LEU A 60 -3.53 15.25 6.13
C LEU A 60 -3.51 14.97 7.65
N TYR A 61 -3.15 15.97 8.46
CA TYR A 61 -3.30 15.91 9.91
C TYR A 61 -4.77 15.84 10.34
N THR A 62 -5.05 15.40 11.55
CA THR A 62 -6.43 15.29 12.07
C THR A 62 -7.14 16.65 12.01
N GLY A 63 -8.25 16.71 11.27
CA GLY A 63 -8.98 17.96 11.02
C GLY A 63 -8.39 18.84 9.89
N GLY A 64 -7.34 18.41 9.21
CA GLY A 64 -6.81 19.08 8.03
C GLY A 64 -7.79 19.08 6.86
N ASN A 65 -7.64 20.04 5.93
CA ASN A 65 -8.57 20.22 4.82
C ASN A 65 -8.52 19.13 3.73
N TYR A 66 -7.59 18.18 3.83
CA TYR A 66 -7.53 16.96 3.02
C TYR A 66 -8.10 15.73 3.76
N ARG A 67 -8.87 15.96 4.86
CA ARG A 67 -9.46 14.91 5.72
C ARG A 67 -10.99 14.91 5.72
N ASP A 68 -11.64 15.50 4.74
CA ASP A 68 -13.10 15.47 4.64
C ASP A 68 -13.61 14.03 4.39
N VAL A 69 -14.58 13.62 5.21
CA VAL A 69 -15.11 12.24 5.20
C VAL A 69 -15.79 11.86 3.89
N LYS A 70 -16.29 12.82 3.12
CA LYS A 70 -17.05 12.56 1.90
C LYS A 70 -16.18 12.53 0.65
N ASN A 71 -15.20 13.43 0.58
CA ASN A 71 -14.51 13.72 -0.68
C ASN A 71 -12.98 13.57 -0.59
N GLU A 72 -12.44 13.40 0.62
CA GLU A 72 -11.01 13.46 0.89
C GLU A 72 -10.51 12.17 1.57
N SER A 73 -9.30 12.22 2.12
CA SER A 73 -8.71 11.06 2.76
C SER A 73 -9.34 10.72 4.11
N ARG A 74 -9.83 9.50 4.25
CA ARG A 74 -10.23 8.94 5.55
C ARG A 74 -9.08 8.28 6.31
N THR A 75 -7.97 8.00 5.63
CA THR A 75 -6.86 7.20 6.19
C THR A 75 -5.68 8.03 6.66
N GLY A 76 -5.62 9.32 6.33
CA GLY A 76 -4.45 10.18 6.56
C GLY A 76 -3.41 10.11 5.44
N TYR A 77 -3.71 9.38 4.36
CA TYR A 77 -2.87 9.26 3.18
C TYR A 77 -3.71 9.36 1.91
N LEU A 78 -3.08 9.75 0.79
CA LEU A 78 -3.69 9.72 -0.54
C LEU A 78 -2.82 8.90 -1.49
N LEU A 79 -3.42 8.46 -2.58
CA LEU A 79 -2.72 7.77 -3.66
C LEU A 79 -1.84 8.75 -4.43
N HIS A 80 -0.57 8.38 -4.63
CA HIS A 80 0.35 9.07 -5.54
C HIS A 80 0.68 8.22 -6.77
N LYS A 81 0.83 6.92 -6.58
CA LYS A 81 1.07 5.98 -7.68
C LYS A 81 0.03 6.15 -8.79
N PHE A 82 0.48 6.25 -10.03
CA PHE A 82 -0.34 6.53 -11.22
C PHE A 82 -1.01 7.91 -11.26
N THR A 83 -0.77 8.77 -10.25
CA THR A 83 -1.39 10.10 -10.17
C THR A 83 -0.30 11.17 -10.12
N PRO A 84 0.11 11.74 -11.27
CA PRO A 84 1.09 12.83 -11.29
C PRO A 84 0.57 14.03 -10.51
N LEU A 85 1.41 14.62 -9.65
CA LEU A 85 1.03 15.77 -8.82
C LEU A 85 0.62 17.00 -9.63
N VAL A 86 1.16 17.16 -10.84
CA VAL A 86 0.83 18.27 -11.73
C VAL A 86 -0.55 18.20 -12.39
N VAL A 87 -1.27 17.07 -12.19
CA VAL A 87 -2.61 16.85 -12.75
C VAL A 87 -3.66 17.34 -11.78
N ASN A 88 -3.81 18.64 -11.70
CA ASN A 88 -4.83 19.28 -10.88
C ASN A 88 -5.35 20.56 -11.56
N GLY A 89 -6.42 21.15 -11.04
CA GLY A 89 -7.07 22.33 -11.63
C GLY A 89 -6.27 23.64 -11.57
N PHE A 90 -5.14 23.67 -10.88
CA PHE A 90 -4.29 24.84 -10.69
C PHE A 90 -3.00 24.74 -11.53
N ASP A 91 -2.43 23.56 -11.63
CA ASP A 91 -1.25 23.24 -12.43
C ASP A 91 -1.73 22.73 -13.79
N GLU A 92 -1.71 23.46 -14.81
CA GLU A 92 -2.31 23.33 -16.15
C GLU A 92 -2.37 21.92 -16.81
N GLY A 93 -1.87 20.88 -16.15
CA GLY A 93 -1.85 19.50 -16.61
C GLY A 93 -3.23 18.79 -16.65
N PHE A 94 -4.27 19.38 -16.08
CA PHE A 94 -5.60 18.75 -16.02
C PHE A 94 -6.31 18.71 -17.39
N ARG A 95 -5.97 19.59 -18.31
CA ARG A 95 -6.61 19.67 -19.64
C ARG A 95 -6.28 18.49 -20.55
N ASP A 96 -5.19 17.80 -20.26
CA ASP A 96 -4.62 16.76 -21.11
C ASP A 96 -4.82 15.36 -20.55
N TYR A 97 -5.79 15.17 -19.64
CA TYR A 97 -6.19 13.87 -19.16
C TYR A 97 -6.75 13.04 -20.32
N GLY A 98 -5.90 12.25 -20.96
CA GLY A 98 -6.20 11.48 -22.16
C GLY A 98 -5.27 11.78 -23.33
N ASP A 99 -4.76 13.00 -23.48
CA ASP A 99 -3.86 13.37 -24.57
C ASP A 99 -2.38 13.43 -24.13
N ALA A 100 -2.07 13.89 -22.92
CA ALA A 100 -0.70 14.00 -22.42
C ALA A 100 -0.36 13.04 -21.26
N LEU A 101 -1.35 12.42 -20.63
CA LEU A 101 -1.15 11.49 -19.53
C LEU A 101 -1.53 10.07 -19.94
N THR A 102 -0.56 9.35 -20.45
CA THR A 102 -0.70 7.91 -20.69
C THR A 102 -0.40 7.15 -19.41
N ILE A 103 -1.44 6.83 -18.65
CA ILE A 103 -1.31 5.93 -17.51
C ILE A 103 -1.22 4.51 -18.05
N GLN A 104 -0.07 3.87 -17.82
CA GLN A 104 0.12 2.47 -18.16
C GLN A 104 -0.06 1.61 -16.90
N VAL A 105 -1.12 0.82 -16.89
CA VAL A 105 -1.37 -0.17 -15.84
C VAL A 105 -0.91 -1.53 -16.35
N SER A 106 0.13 -2.08 -15.73
CA SER A 106 0.64 -3.39 -16.08
C SER A 106 -0.29 -4.49 -15.54
N TRP A 107 -0.67 -5.44 -16.38
CA TRP A 107 -1.39 -6.64 -15.96
C TRP A 107 -0.52 -7.56 -15.08
N MET A 108 0.76 -7.65 -15.43
CA MET A 108 1.76 -8.44 -14.74
C MET A 108 3.12 -7.80 -14.97
N ARG A 109 3.97 -7.81 -13.98
CA ARG A 109 5.35 -7.32 -14.08
C ARG A 109 6.31 -8.27 -13.39
N LEU A 110 7.58 -8.15 -13.70
CA LEU A 110 8.61 -9.09 -13.24
C LEU A 110 8.63 -9.23 -11.71
N SER A 111 8.33 -8.18 -10.95
CA SER A 111 8.24 -8.25 -9.50
C SER A 111 7.17 -9.25 -9.03
N ASP A 112 6.01 -9.31 -9.71
CA ASP A 112 4.97 -10.29 -9.38
C ASP A 112 5.47 -11.71 -9.65
N ILE A 113 6.19 -11.94 -10.75
CA ILE A 113 6.80 -13.24 -11.07
C ILE A 113 7.79 -13.68 -9.98
N TYR A 114 8.69 -12.77 -9.53
CA TYR A 114 9.62 -13.08 -8.44
C TYR A 114 8.90 -13.44 -7.15
N LEU A 115 7.82 -12.71 -6.80
CA LEU A 115 7.05 -12.98 -5.58
C LEU A 115 6.26 -14.28 -5.68
N MET A 116 5.69 -14.61 -6.83
CA MET A 116 5.05 -15.92 -7.08
C MET A 116 6.06 -17.06 -7.00
N TYR A 117 7.23 -16.89 -7.60
CA TYR A 117 8.33 -17.87 -7.51
C TYR A 117 8.75 -18.08 -6.06
N ALA A 118 9.01 -17.00 -5.31
CA ALA A 118 9.43 -17.06 -3.93
C ALA A 118 8.41 -17.82 -3.04
N GLU A 119 7.12 -17.54 -3.25
CA GLU A 119 6.04 -18.20 -2.54
C GLU A 119 5.96 -19.70 -2.86
N ALA A 120 5.99 -20.04 -4.16
CA ALA A 120 5.90 -21.42 -4.61
C ALA A 120 7.10 -22.25 -4.13
N VAL A 121 8.31 -21.72 -4.23
CA VAL A 121 9.52 -22.39 -3.80
C VAL A 121 9.57 -22.57 -2.29
N ALA A 122 9.26 -21.53 -1.51
CA ALA A 122 9.28 -21.63 -0.05
C ALA A 122 8.32 -22.70 0.46
N ASN A 123 7.13 -22.80 -0.14
CA ASN A 123 6.14 -23.80 0.27
C ASN A 123 6.41 -25.20 -0.31
N GLY A 124 6.90 -25.28 -1.56
CA GLY A 124 7.01 -26.56 -2.27
C GLY A 124 8.36 -27.26 -2.14
N TYR A 125 9.43 -26.52 -1.86
CA TYR A 125 10.80 -27.03 -1.88
C TYR A 125 11.52 -26.98 -0.52
N GLY A 126 10.81 -26.69 0.56
CA GLY A 126 11.33 -26.85 1.92
C GLY A 126 11.83 -25.57 2.59
N GLY A 127 11.37 -24.42 2.20
CA GLY A 127 11.57 -23.18 2.94
C GLY A 127 12.27 -22.04 2.19
N PRO A 128 12.61 -20.95 2.90
CA PRO A 128 13.15 -19.73 2.30
C PRO A 128 14.46 -19.90 1.54
N SER A 129 15.34 -20.79 2.00
CA SER A 129 16.64 -21.09 1.41
C SER A 129 16.59 -22.10 0.28
N ALA A 130 15.41 -22.68 -0.01
CA ALA A 130 15.24 -23.61 -1.11
C ALA A 130 15.21 -22.89 -2.46
N LYS A 131 15.49 -23.64 -3.52
CA LYS A 131 15.37 -23.21 -4.90
C LYS A 131 14.74 -24.31 -5.73
N ALA A 132 14.04 -23.92 -6.80
CA ALA A 132 13.49 -24.89 -7.75
C ALA A 132 14.60 -25.47 -8.66
N ASP A 133 14.37 -26.67 -9.17
CA ASP A 133 15.29 -27.33 -10.09
C ASP A 133 15.54 -26.47 -11.33
N GLY A 134 16.81 -26.35 -11.69
CA GLY A 134 17.23 -25.52 -12.83
C GLY A 134 17.22 -24.00 -12.59
N CYS A 135 16.81 -23.54 -11.41
CA CYS A 135 16.85 -22.12 -11.03
C CYS A 135 18.05 -21.81 -10.16
N SER A 136 18.58 -20.59 -10.31
CA SER A 136 19.73 -20.11 -9.53
C SER A 136 19.33 -19.45 -8.22
N LEU A 137 18.17 -18.82 -8.17
CA LEU A 137 17.68 -18.06 -7.01
C LEU A 137 17.02 -18.98 -5.98
N THR A 138 17.27 -18.71 -4.70
CA THR A 138 16.43 -19.22 -3.61
C THR A 138 15.14 -18.38 -3.49
N ALA A 139 14.20 -18.84 -2.67
CA ALA A 139 12.97 -18.09 -2.41
C ALA A 139 13.29 -16.72 -1.81
N VAL A 140 14.21 -16.64 -0.86
CA VAL A 140 14.61 -15.36 -0.24
C VAL A 140 15.37 -14.47 -1.22
N ASP A 141 16.23 -15.03 -2.09
CA ASP A 141 16.95 -14.24 -3.11
C ASP A 141 15.98 -13.57 -4.07
N ALA A 142 14.89 -14.23 -4.44
CA ALA A 142 13.89 -13.66 -5.33
C ALA A 142 13.19 -12.43 -4.71
N VAL A 143 12.91 -12.45 -3.41
CA VAL A 143 12.40 -11.28 -2.68
C VAL A 143 13.48 -10.19 -2.61
N ASN A 144 14.72 -10.56 -2.29
CA ASN A 144 15.82 -9.61 -2.17
C ASN A 144 16.16 -8.90 -3.49
N LYS A 145 15.92 -9.53 -4.65
CA LYS A 145 16.03 -8.84 -5.95
C LYS A 145 15.09 -7.65 -6.08
N ILE A 146 13.90 -7.75 -5.52
CA ILE A 146 12.93 -6.64 -5.50
C ILE A 146 13.39 -5.55 -4.53
N ARG A 147 13.84 -5.94 -3.34
CA ARG A 147 14.34 -5.03 -2.31
C ARG A 147 15.59 -4.29 -2.76
N GLU A 148 16.55 -4.98 -3.37
CA GLU A 148 17.74 -4.38 -3.97
C GLU A 148 17.37 -3.25 -4.96
N ARG A 149 16.45 -3.54 -5.88
CA ARG A 149 15.95 -2.53 -6.83
C ARG A 149 15.27 -1.36 -6.13
N ALA A 150 14.52 -1.62 -5.04
CA ALA A 150 13.79 -0.61 -4.28
C ALA A 150 14.69 0.20 -3.33
N GLY A 151 15.95 -0.18 -3.15
CA GLY A 151 16.88 0.45 -2.19
C GLY A 151 16.52 0.16 -0.73
N VAL A 152 16.00 -1.04 -0.47
CA VAL A 152 15.62 -1.55 0.85
C VAL A 152 16.54 -2.71 1.21
N ASP A 153 16.90 -2.83 2.48
CA ASP A 153 17.74 -3.93 2.95
C ASP A 153 17.07 -5.29 2.75
N ASP A 154 17.90 -6.33 2.66
CA ASP A 154 17.47 -7.71 2.48
C ASP A 154 16.49 -8.19 3.56
N VAL A 155 15.79 -9.27 3.29
CA VAL A 155 14.91 -9.93 4.28
C VAL A 155 15.75 -10.29 5.51
N ALA A 156 15.40 -9.72 6.65
CA ALA A 156 16.14 -9.93 7.89
C ALA A 156 16.14 -11.42 8.28
N SER A 157 17.29 -11.89 8.80
CA SER A 157 17.49 -13.31 9.15
C SER A 157 16.44 -13.86 10.13
N LYS A 158 15.90 -13.03 11.02
CA LYS A 158 14.83 -13.42 11.94
C LYS A 158 13.53 -13.81 11.22
N TYR A 159 13.26 -13.27 10.03
CA TYR A 159 12.13 -13.66 9.17
C TYR A 159 12.51 -14.77 8.18
N ALA A 160 13.73 -14.76 7.66
CA ALA A 160 14.21 -15.79 6.73
C ALA A 160 14.51 -17.13 7.40
N GLY A 161 14.54 -17.21 8.75
CA GLY A 161 14.88 -18.40 9.50
C GLY A 161 13.78 -19.46 9.60
N SER A 162 12.54 -19.15 9.20
CA SER A 162 11.40 -20.09 9.20
C SER A 162 10.47 -19.84 8.03
N LEU A 163 9.69 -20.86 7.68
CA LEU A 163 8.69 -20.73 6.62
C LEU A 163 7.63 -19.68 7.00
N ASP A 164 7.09 -19.73 8.20
CA ASP A 164 6.04 -18.80 8.64
C ASP A 164 6.53 -17.36 8.71
N GLY A 165 7.74 -17.13 9.23
CA GLY A 165 8.37 -15.82 9.25
C GLY A 165 8.57 -15.25 7.83
N PHE A 166 9.11 -16.08 6.93
CA PHE A 166 9.31 -15.71 5.56
C PHE A 166 8.00 -15.43 4.82
N MET A 167 6.98 -16.26 5.01
CA MET A 167 5.67 -16.04 4.39
C MET A 167 4.99 -14.77 4.89
N SER A 168 5.20 -14.41 6.16
CA SER A 168 4.74 -13.12 6.70
C SER A 168 5.40 -11.94 5.96
N GLU A 169 6.73 -11.99 5.78
CA GLU A 169 7.49 -10.98 5.05
C GLU A 169 7.14 -10.94 3.56
N LEU A 170 7.01 -12.09 2.91
CA LEU A 170 6.60 -12.16 1.51
C LEU A 170 5.21 -11.54 1.29
N ARG A 171 4.25 -11.80 2.18
CA ARG A 171 2.91 -11.18 2.13
C ARG A 171 2.97 -9.67 2.29
N ARG A 172 3.86 -9.18 3.16
CA ARG A 172 4.12 -7.76 3.33
C ARG A 172 4.79 -7.17 2.09
N GLU A 173 5.81 -7.84 1.55
CA GLU A 173 6.51 -7.42 0.34
C GLU A 173 5.55 -7.31 -0.85
N ARG A 174 4.68 -8.30 -1.07
CA ARG A 174 3.63 -8.23 -2.10
C ARG A 174 2.69 -7.04 -1.88
N ALA A 175 2.31 -6.76 -0.63
CA ALA A 175 1.43 -5.63 -0.32
C ALA A 175 2.07 -4.28 -0.60
N VAL A 176 3.38 -4.15 -0.39
CA VAL A 176 4.14 -2.92 -0.65
C VAL A 176 4.45 -2.77 -2.13
N GLU A 177 5.05 -3.79 -2.73
CA GLU A 177 5.53 -3.76 -4.10
C GLU A 177 4.39 -3.63 -5.12
N LEU A 178 3.30 -4.36 -4.90
CA LEU A 178 2.13 -4.39 -5.80
C LEU A 178 0.97 -3.52 -5.27
N ALA A 179 1.28 -2.53 -4.43
CA ALA A 179 0.30 -1.58 -3.92
C ALA A 179 -0.46 -0.93 -5.08
N TYR A 180 -1.80 -0.85 -4.96
CA TYR A 180 -2.71 -0.26 -5.95
C TYR A 180 -2.79 -0.95 -7.33
N GLU A 181 -2.18 -2.13 -7.49
CA GLU A 181 -2.20 -2.90 -8.74
C GLU A 181 -3.29 -4.00 -8.77
N GLY A 182 -4.24 -3.98 -7.85
CA GLY A 182 -5.39 -4.88 -7.84
C GLY A 182 -5.16 -6.26 -7.22
N HIS A 183 -3.93 -6.60 -6.80
CA HIS A 183 -3.58 -7.94 -6.32
C HIS A 183 -4.12 -8.26 -4.93
N ARG A 184 -4.21 -7.28 -4.02
CA ARG A 184 -4.39 -7.50 -2.57
C ARG A 184 -5.61 -8.32 -2.21
N PHE A 185 -6.77 -8.08 -2.83
CA PHE A 185 -7.98 -8.83 -2.53
C PHE A 185 -7.85 -10.31 -2.89
N ASN A 186 -7.30 -10.60 -4.07
CA ASN A 186 -7.06 -11.97 -4.52
C ASN A 186 -6.02 -12.68 -3.67
N ASP A 187 -4.96 -11.98 -3.26
CA ASP A 187 -3.95 -12.51 -2.35
C ASP A 187 -4.57 -12.93 -1.00
N LEU A 188 -5.37 -12.06 -0.38
CA LEU A 188 -6.05 -12.38 0.88
C LEU A 188 -7.03 -13.54 0.75
N ARG A 189 -7.70 -13.69 -0.39
CA ARG A 189 -8.58 -14.84 -0.67
C ARG A 189 -7.79 -16.13 -0.76
N ARG A 190 -6.76 -16.19 -1.59
CA ARG A 190 -5.99 -17.43 -1.82
C ARG A 190 -5.16 -17.85 -0.60
N TRP A 191 -4.81 -16.91 0.28
CA TRP A 191 -4.16 -17.19 1.56
C TRP A 191 -5.14 -17.48 2.71
N LEU A 192 -6.45 -17.45 2.45
CA LEU A 192 -7.52 -17.64 3.45
C LEU A 192 -7.44 -16.63 4.61
N LEU A 193 -7.14 -15.37 4.30
CA LEU A 193 -6.92 -14.31 5.30
C LEU A 193 -8.05 -13.26 5.35
N LEU A 194 -9.13 -13.40 4.57
CA LEU A 194 -10.20 -12.40 4.55
C LEU A 194 -10.91 -12.25 5.89
N THR A 195 -11.02 -13.34 6.65
CA THR A 195 -11.68 -13.38 7.96
C THR A 195 -10.73 -13.14 9.12
N GLU A 196 -9.43 -13.08 8.85
CA GLU A 196 -8.40 -12.99 9.87
C GLU A 196 -8.03 -11.53 10.23
N TYR A 197 -7.81 -11.29 11.54
CA TYR A 197 -7.21 -10.04 11.98
C TYR A 197 -5.72 -10.00 11.59
N PRO A 198 -5.16 -8.88 11.13
CA PRO A 198 -5.77 -7.53 11.02
C PRO A 198 -6.43 -7.23 9.65
N TYR A 199 -6.60 -8.22 8.77
CA TYR A 199 -7.07 -7.99 7.39
C TYR A 199 -8.55 -7.59 7.31
N THR A 200 -9.31 -7.83 8.37
CA THR A 200 -10.72 -7.43 8.50
C THR A 200 -10.92 -5.94 8.80
N ILE A 201 -9.88 -5.23 9.23
CA ILE A 201 -10.00 -3.82 9.58
C ILE A 201 -9.36 -2.89 8.55
N LYS A 202 -9.82 -1.65 8.55
CA LYS A 202 -9.13 -0.50 7.95
C LYS A 202 -8.91 0.54 9.01
N THR A 203 -7.73 1.14 8.97
CA THR A 203 -7.30 2.11 9.96
C THR A 203 -7.02 3.46 9.32
N SER A 204 -7.12 4.50 10.12
CA SER A 204 -6.59 5.82 9.81
C SER A 204 -5.37 6.10 10.66
N GLN A 205 -4.50 6.93 10.14
CA GLN A 205 -3.41 7.52 10.89
C GLN A 205 -3.85 8.89 11.38
N GLU A 206 -3.95 9.05 12.70
CA GLU A 206 -4.34 10.30 13.35
C GLU A 206 -3.13 10.94 14.03
N PHE A 207 -2.98 12.26 13.88
CA PHE A 207 -1.89 13.03 14.46
C PHE A 207 -2.18 14.53 14.40
N ASP A 208 -1.49 15.31 15.23
CA ASP A 208 -1.48 16.75 15.19
C ASP A 208 -0.18 17.22 14.55
N ARG A 209 -0.25 18.07 13.52
CA ARG A 209 0.94 18.69 12.92
C ARG A 209 1.47 19.74 13.87
N VAL A 210 2.70 19.58 14.38
CA VAL A 210 3.40 20.55 15.24
C VAL A 210 4.20 21.53 14.39
N GLU A 211 4.92 21.02 13.38
CA GLU A 211 5.76 21.82 12.50
C GLU A 211 5.78 21.21 11.10
N LEU A 212 5.60 22.05 10.10
CA LEU A 212 5.75 21.68 8.69
C LEU A 212 7.12 22.14 8.18
N ASP A 213 7.98 21.21 7.83
CA ASP A 213 9.14 21.49 7.01
C ASP A 213 8.71 21.51 5.54
N LYS A 214 8.74 22.69 4.91
CA LYS A 214 8.29 22.89 3.54
C LYS A 214 9.34 22.50 2.50
N GLU A 215 10.60 22.42 2.89
CA GLU A 215 11.70 22.04 2.02
C GLU A 215 11.87 20.53 2.00
N ASP A 216 11.77 19.89 3.16
CA ASP A 216 11.75 18.43 3.30
C ASP A 216 10.60 17.97 4.21
N PRO A 217 9.40 17.72 3.65
CA PRO A 217 8.25 17.30 4.44
C PRO A 217 8.47 16.02 5.27
N THR A 218 9.48 15.21 4.94
CA THR A 218 9.83 14.02 5.74
C THR A 218 10.37 14.38 7.13
N GLN A 219 10.87 15.61 7.29
CA GLN A 219 11.39 16.14 8.56
C GLN A 219 10.32 16.87 9.39
N SER A 220 9.10 17.01 8.85
CA SER A 220 7.99 17.60 9.58
C SER A 220 7.72 16.88 10.89
N ARG A 221 7.42 17.65 11.95
CA ARG A 221 7.20 17.10 13.27
C ARG A 221 5.71 17.05 13.62
N VAL A 222 5.31 15.92 14.18
CA VAL A 222 3.93 15.66 14.62
C VAL A 222 3.89 15.24 16.08
N SER A 223 2.70 15.31 16.68
CA SER A 223 2.40 14.77 18.01
C SER A 223 1.13 13.94 17.97
N ASN A 224 0.84 13.22 19.05
CA ASN A 224 -0.35 12.37 19.18
C ASN A 224 -0.51 11.35 18.04
N PHE A 225 0.60 10.88 17.46
CA PHE A 225 0.60 9.92 16.38
C PHE A 225 0.03 8.57 16.83
N ARG A 226 -1.11 8.20 16.27
CA ARG A 226 -1.86 7.01 16.64
C ARG A 226 -2.63 6.43 15.47
N GLU A 227 -2.97 5.17 15.58
CA GLU A 227 -3.81 4.46 14.62
C GLU A 227 -5.22 4.28 15.18
N GLU A 228 -6.25 4.57 14.36
CA GLU A 228 -7.66 4.39 14.72
C GLU A 228 -8.38 3.51 13.70
N VAL A 229 -9.21 2.59 14.16
CA VAL A 229 -10.02 1.73 13.28
C VAL A 229 -11.21 2.53 12.74
N ILE A 230 -11.28 2.67 11.41
CA ILE A 230 -12.35 3.42 10.72
C ILE A 230 -13.37 2.52 10.03
N VAL A 231 -13.02 1.28 9.72
CA VAL A 231 -13.92 0.29 9.12
C VAL A 231 -13.54 -1.10 9.62
N THR A 232 -14.54 -1.84 10.09
CA THR A 232 -14.45 -3.29 10.30
C THR A 232 -15.26 -3.99 9.20
N ARG A 233 -14.63 -4.85 8.43
CA ARG A 233 -15.27 -5.61 7.37
C ARG A 233 -15.90 -6.87 7.94
N ASN A 234 -17.12 -7.14 7.57
CA ASN A 234 -17.82 -8.35 7.96
C ASN A 234 -17.69 -9.39 6.84
N PHE A 235 -16.52 -10.04 6.81
CA PHE A 235 -16.30 -11.19 5.94
C PHE A 235 -16.65 -12.48 6.67
N SER A 236 -17.16 -13.46 5.90
CA SER A 236 -17.38 -14.84 6.32
C SER A 236 -16.87 -15.80 5.25
N GLU A 237 -16.87 -17.10 5.50
CA GLU A 237 -16.32 -18.12 4.59
C GLU A 237 -16.90 -18.05 3.18
N LYS A 238 -18.18 -17.70 3.02
CA LYS A 238 -18.78 -17.57 1.70
C LYS A 238 -18.09 -16.54 0.79
N HIS A 239 -17.41 -15.54 1.35
CA HIS A 239 -16.75 -14.48 0.58
C HIS A 239 -15.42 -14.93 -0.06
N TYR A 240 -14.93 -16.12 0.25
CA TYR A 240 -13.83 -16.75 -0.51
C TYR A 240 -14.27 -17.18 -1.92
N TRP A 241 -15.57 -17.34 -2.14
CA TRP A 241 -16.19 -17.67 -3.41
C TRP A 241 -17.13 -16.54 -3.82
N LEU A 242 -17.03 -16.06 -5.04
CA LEU A 242 -17.98 -15.06 -5.53
C LEU A 242 -19.31 -15.76 -5.86
N PRO A 243 -20.47 -15.09 -5.66
CA PRO A 243 -21.75 -15.66 -6.07
C PRO A 243 -21.80 -15.81 -7.59
N LEU A 244 -22.42 -16.87 -8.06
CA LEU A 244 -22.81 -17.00 -9.45
C LEU A 244 -24.00 -16.07 -9.72
N LYS A 245 -24.12 -15.58 -10.96
CA LYS A 245 -25.28 -14.75 -11.33
C LYS A 245 -26.57 -15.57 -11.20
N VAL A 246 -27.56 -15.00 -10.57
CA VAL A 246 -28.88 -15.66 -10.37
C VAL A 246 -29.49 -16.05 -11.71
N SER A 247 -29.32 -15.22 -12.76
CA SER A 247 -29.77 -15.59 -14.11
C SER A 247 -29.17 -16.87 -14.63
N ASP A 248 -27.91 -17.11 -14.38
CA ASP A 248 -27.20 -18.29 -14.89
C ASP A 248 -27.59 -19.55 -14.10
N VAL A 249 -27.70 -19.44 -12.78
CA VAL A 249 -28.17 -20.52 -11.90
C VAL A 249 -29.61 -20.95 -12.23
N ASN A 250 -30.47 -19.99 -12.61
CA ASN A 250 -31.88 -20.30 -12.95
C ASN A 250 -32.03 -20.95 -14.31
N ILE A 251 -31.09 -20.85 -15.23
CA ILE A 251 -31.15 -21.48 -16.55
C ILE A 251 -30.76 -22.96 -16.50
N TYR A 252 -29.82 -23.32 -15.62
CA TYR A 252 -29.25 -24.67 -15.51
C TYR A 252 -29.56 -25.28 -14.16
N PRO A 253 -30.54 -26.22 -14.06
CA PRO A 253 -30.93 -26.85 -12.77
C PRO A 253 -29.77 -27.56 -12.05
N GLU A 254 -28.74 -28.00 -12.78
CA GLU A 254 -27.56 -28.66 -12.23
C GLU A 254 -26.48 -27.69 -11.77
N LEU A 255 -26.63 -26.39 -12.08
CA LEU A 255 -25.68 -25.35 -11.64
C LEU A 255 -26.12 -24.82 -10.28
N TYR A 256 -25.50 -25.33 -9.24
CA TYR A 256 -25.78 -24.86 -7.87
C TYR A 256 -25.02 -23.58 -7.56
N GLN A 257 -25.62 -22.72 -6.74
CA GLN A 257 -24.97 -21.55 -6.20
C GLN A 257 -23.79 -21.94 -5.30
N ASN A 258 -22.77 -21.09 -5.25
CA ASN A 258 -21.65 -21.29 -4.31
C ASN A 258 -22.14 -21.30 -2.85
N PRO A 259 -21.50 -22.11 -1.96
CA PRO A 259 -21.96 -22.27 -0.60
C PRO A 259 -22.11 -20.95 0.16
N GLY A 260 -23.27 -20.78 0.79
CA GLY A 260 -23.59 -19.60 1.62
C GLY A 260 -24.19 -18.39 0.87
N TRP A 261 -24.39 -18.52 -0.45
CA TRP A 261 -25.03 -17.51 -1.28
C TRP A 261 -26.47 -17.89 -1.68
#